data_10c46fb02358e08be6683a2158db39be
#
_entry.id   10c46fb02358e08be6683a2158db39be
#
_cell.length_a   1.000
_cell.length_b   1.000
_cell.length_c   1.000
_cell.angle_alpha   90.00
_cell.angle_beta   90.00
_cell.angle_gamma   90.00
#
_symmetry.space_group_name_H-M   'P 1'
#
loop_
_entity.id
_entity.type
_entity.pdbx_description
1 polymer ?
#
loop_
_entity_poly.entity_id
_entity_poly.type
_entity_poly.pdbx_seq_one_letter_code
_entity_poly.pdbx_strand_id
1 'polypeptide(L)'
;MRDGNGIAWNPFGSSSDELVAENSNIRNSIYFNRGKQKYTTIYSLINNRAKNLMNFGSLDNKITTHQIQFQHLLNKWWLAQLTNKFDRVESVSENYGSKNYLLNNLSINPRISYLFSQNARIELFYEWKDKENVQGDLETLQQHRIGTAFNWSTSQKFTLNGEFSFYNNKFSGNPLSAVAYQMLEGLQPGKNITWRLLFQRNLTKYLDANINYQGRTSETAKTIHTGSIQLRAFF
;
A
#
# COMPACT_ATOMS: atom_id res chain seq x y z
N MET A 1 18.01 4.84 13.19
CA MET A 1 17.98 6.30 12.92
C MET A 1 18.35 7.02 14.19
N ARG A 2 19.09 8.08 14.12
CA ARG A 2 19.56 8.84 15.26
C ARG A 2 18.79 10.13 15.42
N ASP A 3 19.07 10.85 16.50
CA ASP A 3 18.47 12.13 16.77
C ASP A 3 18.66 13.11 15.59
N GLY A 4 17.96 14.23 15.63
CA GLY A 4 17.93 15.20 14.53
C GLY A 4 19.26 15.84 14.14
N ASN A 5 20.37 15.46 14.76
CA ASN A 5 21.70 16.02 14.49
C ASN A 5 22.44 15.33 13.34
N GLY A 6 21.84 14.32 12.73
CA GLY A 6 22.32 13.70 11.49
C GLY A 6 23.67 13.00 11.59
N ILE A 7 24.08 12.57 12.76
CA ILE A 7 25.38 11.89 12.97
C ILE A 7 25.31 10.49 12.36
N ALA A 8 26.24 10.17 11.48
CA ALA A 8 26.31 8.87 10.85
C ALA A 8 26.60 7.76 11.87
N TRP A 9 25.87 6.65 11.77
CA TRP A 9 26.12 5.48 12.60
C TRP A 9 27.54 4.96 12.35
N ASN A 10 28.33 4.88 13.43
CA ASN A 10 29.66 4.29 13.41
C ASN A 10 29.69 3.09 14.36
N PRO A 11 29.74 1.85 13.84
CA PRO A 11 29.74 0.65 14.67
C PRO A 11 30.99 0.50 15.55
N PHE A 12 32.05 1.26 15.25
CA PHE A 12 33.35 1.20 15.96
C PHE A 12 33.59 2.43 16.85
N GLY A 13 32.66 3.38 16.86
CA GLY A 13 32.79 4.60 17.67
C GLY A 13 32.00 4.49 18.96
N SER A 14 32.53 4.89 20.09
CA SER A 14 31.78 5.20 21.30
C SER A 14 31.11 6.54 21.09
N SER A 15 29.87 6.57 20.57
CA SER A 15 29.10 7.80 20.49
C SER A 15 28.06 7.85 21.59
N SER A 16 27.87 9.02 22.19
CA SER A 16 26.79 9.28 23.14
C SER A 16 25.42 9.42 22.48
N ASP A 17 25.33 9.18 21.17
CA ASP A 17 24.09 9.31 20.42
C ASP A 17 23.15 8.17 20.73
N GLU A 18 21.91 8.50 21.02
CA GLU A 18 20.84 7.54 21.27
C GLU A 18 20.14 7.13 19.97
N LEU A 19 19.74 5.86 19.90
CA LEU A 19 18.93 5.34 18.79
C LEU A 19 17.50 5.84 18.95
N VAL A 20 17.02 6.69 18.01
CA VAL A 20 15.65 7.24 18.04
C VAL A 20 14.67 6.49 17.15
N ALA A 21 15.15 5.76 16.16
CA ALA A 21 14.30 4.92 15.31
C ALA A 21 15.09 3.73 14.73
N GLU A 22 14.40 2.60 14.62
CA GLU A 22 14.88 1.39 13.96
C GLU A 22 13.86 1.00 12.88
N ASN A 23 14.33 0.81 11.64
CA ASN A 23 13.50 0.31 10.56
C ASN A 23 14.18 -0.89 9.92
N SER A 24 13.47 -2.01 9.82
CA SER A 24 13.94 -3.19 9.10
C SER A 24 12.89 -3.66 8.09
N ASN A 25 13.35 -4.09 6.92
CA ASN A 25 12.53 -4.70 5.90
C ASN A 25 13.28 -5.91 5.35
N ILE A 26 12.73 -7.10 5.56
CA ILE A 26 13.30 -8.36 5.09
C ILE A 26 12.26 -9.03 4.20
N ARG A 27 12.65 -9.32 2.94
CA ARG A 27 11.81 -10.03 1.99
C ARG A 27 12.52 -11.26 1.47
N ASN A 28 11.88 -12.42 1.63
CA ASN A 28 12.29 -13.68 1.05
C ASN A 28 11.25 -14.10 0.02
N SER A 29 11.68 -14.52 -1.18
CA SER A 29 10.76 -14.93 -2.23
C SER A 29 11.22 -16.21 -2.91
N ILE A 30 10.28 -17.13 -3.12
CA ILE A 30 10.45 -18.37 -3.86
C ILE A 30 9.65 -18.25 -5.16
N TYR A 31 10.30 -18.56 -6.27
CA TYR A 31 9.72 -18.45 -7.60
C TYR A 31 9.57 -19.83 -8.21
N PHE A 32 8.41 -20.12 -8.76
CA PHE A 32 8.14 -21.27 -9.59
C PHE A 32 7.81 -20.82 -11.01
N ASN A 33 8.42 -21.44 -12.03
CA ASN A 33 8.30 -21.07 -13.44
C ASN A 33 8.68 -19.61 -13.74
N ARG A 34 9.76 -19.12 -13.17
CA ARG A 34 10.27 -17.78 -13.44
C ARG A 34 10.77 -17.68 -14.89
N GLY A 35 10.44 -16.58 -15.57
CA GLY A 35 10.94 -16.27 -16.90
C GLY A 35 9.87 -16.34 -17.99
N LYS A 36 10.16 -17.01 -19.12
CA LYS A 36 9.29 -17.04 -20.33
C LYS A 36 8.10 -18.00 -20.24
N GLN A 37 7.77 -18.51 -19.08
CA GLN A 37 6.67 -19.46 -18.90
C GLN A 37 5.32 -18.75 -18.98
N LYS A 38 4.30 -19.47 -19.48
CA LYS A 38 2.93 -18.95 -19.56
C LYS A 38 2.35 -18.63 -18.20
N TYR A 39 2.82 -19.30 -17.14
CA TYR A 39 2.38 -19.07 -15.77
C TYR A 39 3.56 -19.02 -14.82
N THR A 40 3.44 -18.22 -13.79
CA THR A 40 4.44 -18.04 -12.75
C THR A 40 3.75 -18.00 -11.40
N THR A 41 4.32 -18.67 -10.41
CA THR A 41 3.88 -18.57 -9.02
C THR A 41 5.02 -18.00 -8.19
N ILE A 42 4.69 -17.07 -7.29
CA ILE A 42 5.63 -16.43 -6.39
C ILE A 42 5.07 -16.54 -4.98
N TYR A 43 5.82 -17.15 -4.09
CA TYR A 43 5.57 -17.03 -2.66
C TYR A 43 6.55 -16.03 -2.07
N SER A 44 6.06 -15.10 -1.25
CA SER A 44 6.88 -14.10 -0.57
C SER A 44 6.56 -14.07 0.92
N LEU A 45 7.59 -14.10 1.76
CA LEU A 45 7.54 -13.78 3.18
C LEU A 45 8.19 -12.43 3.39
N ILE A 46 7.44 -11.48 3.94
CA ILE A 46 7.90 -10.11 4.16
C ILE A 46 7.74 -9.79 5.64
N ASN A 47 8.83 -9.36 6.27
CA ASN A 47 8.84 -8.90 7.64
C ASN A 47 9.28 -7.44 7.66
N ASN A 48 8.38 -6.57 8.11
CA ASN A 48 8.64 -5.15 8.32
C ASN A 48 8.56 -4.85 9.81
N ARG A 49 9.51 -4.10 10.32
CA ARG A 49 9.47 -3.55 11.67
C ARG A 49 9.87 -2.10 11.64
N ALA A 50 9.10 -1.28 12.34
CA ALA A 50 9.41 0.11 12.58
C ALA A 50 9.26 0.41 14.07
N LYS A 51 10.36 0.65 14.76
CA LYS A 51 10.37 1.06 16.16
C LYS A 51 10.84 2.50 16.24
N ASN A 52 10.00 3.35 16.84
CA ASN A 52 10.30 4.76 17.09
C ASN A 52 10.38 4.99 18.61
N LEU A 53 11.46 5.61 19.05
CA LEU A 53 11.60 6.12 20.41
C LEU A 53 11.03 7.54 20.46
N MET A 54 10.19 7.80 21.42
CA MET A 54 9.58 9.10 21.66
C MET A 54 9.96 9.58 23.05
N ASN A 55 9.80 10.88 23.33
CA ASN A 55 10.08 11.44 24.67
C ASN A 55 9.31 10.75 25.80
N PHE A 56 8.23 10.03 25.46
CA PHE A 56 7.34 9.33 26.40
C PHE A 56 7.18 7.85 26.01
N GLY A 57 8.28 7.11 25.84
CA GLY A 57 8.27 5.69 25.54
C GLY A 57 8.48 5.33 24.07
N SER A 58 8.15 4.11 23.70
CA SER A 58 8.36 3.60 22.34
C SER A 58 7.05 3.20 21.65
N LEU A 59 7.07 3.26 20.31
CA LEU A 59 6.06 2.69 19.44
C LEU A 59 6.74 1.65 18.54
N ASP A 60 6.36 0.38 18.65
CA ASP A 60 6.87 -0.73 17.85
C ASP A 60 5.75 -1.27 16.95
N ASN A 61 5.94 -1.15 15.64
CA ASN A 61 5.04 -1.67 14.62
C ASN A 61 5.71 -2.81 13.88
N LYS A 62 5.06 -3.97 13.85
CA LYS A 62 5.53 -5.16 13.13
C LYS A 62 4.49 -5.62 12.14
N ILE A 63 4.90 -5.94 10.94
CA ILE A 63 4.05 -6.51 9.90
C ILE A 63 4.73 -7.75 9.35
N THR A 64 4.08 -8.90 9.49
CA THR A 64 4.49 -10.14 8.85
C THR A 64 3.48 -10.48 7.76
N THR A 65 3.95 -10.59 6.52
CA THR A 65 3.11 -10.86 5.34
C THR A 65 3.52 -12.18 4.69
N HIS A 66 2.56 -13.06 4.51
CA HIS A 66 2.65 -14.22 3.63
C HIS A 66 1.85 -13.91 2.37
N GLN A 67 2.49 -13.93 1.21
CA GLN A 67 1.86 -13.61 -0.06
C GLN A 67 2.11 -14.71 -1.07
N ILE A 68 1.05 -15.21 -1.70
CA ILE A 68 1.12 -16.08 -2.87
C ILE A 68 0.53 -15.31 -4.06
N GLN A 69 1.31 -15.18 -5.10
CA GLN A 69 0.91 -14.54 -6.35
C GLN A 69 1.02 -15.54 -7.48
N PHE A 70 -0.07 -15.78 -8.16
CA PHE A 70 -0.15 -16.57 -9.37
C PHE A 70 -0.41 -15.64 -10.55
N GLN A 71 0.34 -15.79 -11.64
CA GLN A 71 0.18 -15.07 -12.88
C GLN A 71 0.07 -16.05 -14.04
N HIS A 72 -0.88 -15.81 -14.94
CA HIS A 72 -1.07 -16.59 -16.14
C HIS A 72 -1.24 -15.68 -17.35
N LEU A 73 -0.32 -15.78 -18.29
CA LEU A 73 -0.42 -15.12 -19.60
C LEU A 73 -1.32 -15.96 -20.49
N LEU A 74 -2.60 -15.59 -20.58
CA LEU A 74 -3.61 -16.32 -21.37
C LEU A 74 -3.25 -16.28 -22.86
N ASN A 75 -2.85 -15.10 -23.34
CA ASN A 75 -2.30 -14.88 -24.67
C ASN A 75 -1.47 -13.58 -24.65
N LYS A 76 -1.00 -13.12 -25.82
CA LYS A 76 -0.18 -11.89 -25.93
C LYS A 76 -0.86 -10.60 -25.44
N TRP A 77 -2.19 -10.61 -25.25
CA TRP A 77 -2.98 -9.45 -24.86
C TRP A 77 -3.56 -9.54 -23.46
N TRP A 78 -3.76 -10.74 -22.92
CA TRP A 78 -4.47 -10.96 -21.67
C TRP A 78 -3.58 -11.61 -20.62
N LEU A 79 -3.48 -10.95 -19.48
CA LEU A 79 -2.79 -11.44 -18.29
C LEU A 79 -3.80 -11.58 -17.14
N ALA A 80 -3.95 -12.79 -16.61
CA ALA A 80 -4.68 -13.05 -15.38
C ALA A 80 -3.71 -13.13 -14.20
N GLN A 81 -4.09 -12.56 -13.07
CA GLN A 81 -3.32 -12.59 -11.83
C GLN A 81 -4.25 -12.86 -10.66
N LEU A 82 -3.80 -13.70 -9.72
CA LEU A 82 -4.44 -13.92 -8.43
C LEU A 82 -3.40 -13.68 -7.34
N THR A 83 -3.71 -12.80 -6.40
CA THR A 83 -2.86 -12.55 -5.23
C THR A 83 -3.65 -12.89 -3.98
N ASN A 84 -3.12 -13.83 -3.19
CA ASN A 84 -3.61 -14.13 -1.86
C ASN A 84 -2.59 -13.63 -0.85
N LYS A 85 -3.06 -12.97 0.20
CA LYS A 85 -2.20 -12.33 1.18
C LYS A 85 -2.76 -12.54 2.57
N PHE A 86 -1.90 -12.94 3.49
CA PHE A 86 -2.17 -12.99 4.91
C PHE A 86 -1.16 -12.09 5.62
N ASP A 87 -1.66 -11.09 6.34
CA ASP A 87 -0.86 -10.16 7.12
C ASP A 87 -1.19 -10.31 8.60
N ARG A 88 -0.16 -10.33 9.42
CA ARG A 88 -0.25 -10.10 10.85
C ARG A 88 0.38 -8.76 11.16
N VAL A 89 -0.44 -7.81 11.65
CA VAL A 89 -0.03 -6.42 11.93
C VAL A 89 -0.13 -6.21 13.43
N GLU A 90 0.99 -5.95 14.07
CA GLU A 90 1.09 -5.69 15.51
C GLU A 90 1.56 -4.26 15.73
N SER A 91 0.88 -3.54 16.60
CA SER A 91 1.29 -2.21 17.09
C SER A 91 1.30 -2.22 18.60
N VAL A 92 2.43 -1.86 19.19
CA VAL A 92 2.62 -1.80 20.64
C VAL A 92 3.20 -0.45 21.02
N SER A 93 2.48 0.30 21.84
CA SER A 93 2.93 1.55 22.45
C SER A 93 3.05 1.37 23.96
N GLU A 94 4.19 1.76 24.54
CA GLU A 94 4.41 1.64 25.97
C GLU A 94 3.44 2.50 26.79
N ASN A 95 3.13 3.70 26.33
CA ASN A 95 2.36 4.68 27.12
C ASN A 95 0.95 4.94 26.61
N TYR A 96 0.56 4.36 25.47
CA TYR A 96 -0.75 4.57 24.85
C TYR A 96 -1.41 3.23 24.53
N GLY A 97 -1.89 2.54 25.56
CA GLY A 97 -2.52 1.21 25.43
C GLY A 97 -3.69 1.18 24.46
N SER A 98 -4.42 2.29 24.29
CA SER A 98 -5.50 2.43 23.29
C SER A 98 -5.03 2.38 21.83
N LYS A 99 -3.72 2.46 21.58
CA LYS A 99 -3.12 2.30 20.25
C LYS A 99 -2.57 0.90 20.01
N ASN A 100 -2.64 0.02 21.02
CA ASN A 100 -2.18 -1.35 20.89
C ASN A 100 -3.24 -2.17 20.18
N TYR A 101 -2.82 -2.90 19.16
CA TYR A 101 -3.68 -3.81 18.41
C TYR A 101 -2.88 -4.94 17.78
N LEU A 102 -3.56 -6.02 17.51
CA LEU A 102 -3.06 -7.15 16.77
C LEU A 102 -4.08 -7.53 15.70
N LEU A 103 -3.80 -7.20 14.44
CA LEU A 103 -4.68 -7.48 13.33
C LEU A 103 -4.23 -8.72 12.57
N ASN A 104 -5.16 -9.62 12.31
CA ASN A 104 -5.04 -10.66 11.30
C ASN A 104 -5.83 -10.21 10.07
N ASN A 105 -5.17 -10.14 8.91
CA ASN A 105 -5.79 -9.71 7.67
C ASN A 105 -5.64 -10.80 6.62
N LEU A 106 -6.72 -11.21 6.01
CA LEU A 106 -6.73 -12.08 4.84
C LEU A 106 -7.22 -11.29 3.65
N SER A 107 -6.53 -11.37 2.51
CA SER A 107 -7.02 -10.77 1.27
C SER A 107 -6.86 -11.69 0.07
N ILE A 108 -7.84 -11.60 -0.84
CA ILE A 108 -7.87 -12.32 -2.11
C ILE A 108 -8.13 -11.27 -3.20
N ASN A 109 -7.21 -11.16 -4.16
CA ASN A 109 -7.26 -10.15 -5.21
C ASN A 109 -7.05 -10.79 -6.58
N PRO A 110 -8.13 -11.23 -7.27
CA PRO A 110 -8.10 -11.54 -8.69
C PRO A 110 -8.04 -10.27 -9.52
N ARG A 111 -7.25 -10.31 -10.59
CA ARG A 111 -7.02 -9.22 -11.53
C ARG A 111 -6.92 -9.76 -12.95
N ILE A 112 -7.52 -9.07 -13.88
CA ILE A 112 -7.35 -9.32 -15.31
C ILE A 112 -6.85 -8.04 -15.99
N SER A 113 -5.82 -8.16 -16.81
CA SER A 113 -5.20 -7.05 -17.51
C SER A 113 -5.29 -7.28 -19.02
N TYR A 114 -5.71 -6.26 -19.74
CA TYR A 114 -5.62 -6.18 -21.19
C TYR A 114 -4.45 -5.29 -21.60
N LEU A 115 -3.55 -5.84 -22.39
CA LEU A 115 -2.32 -5.21 -22.86
C LEU A 115 -2.54 -4.68 -24.27
N PHE A 116 -2.86 -3.40 -24.41
CA PHE A 116 -3.03 -2.77 -25.74
C PHE A 116 -1.72 -2.73 -26.53
N SER A 117 -0.61 -2.56 -25.80
CA SER A 117 0.74 -2.54 -26.34
C SER A 117 1.73 -2.88 -25.22
N GLN A 118 3.02 -2.86 -25.51
CA GLN A 118 4.07 -3.00 -24.47
C GLN A 118 4.02 -1.87 -23.43
N ASN A 119 3.40 -0.73 -23.78
CA ASN A 119 3.43 0.50 -23.01
C ASN A 119 2.06 0.92 -22.50
N ALA A 120 0.99 0.19 -22.82
CA ALA A 120 -0.37 0.56 -22.41
C ALA A 120 -1.16 -0.66 -21.97
N ARG A 121 -1.78 -0.57 -20.78
CA ARG A 121 -2.64 -1.62 -20.24
C ARG A 121 -3.81 -1.02 -19.47
N ILE A 122 -4.91 -1.75 -19.48
CA ILE A 122 -6.05 -1.55 -18.57
C ILE A 122 -6.23 -2.79 -17.73
N GLU A 123 -6.63 -2.62 -16.50
CA GLU A 123 -6.82 -3.69 -15.53
C GLU A 123 -8.21 -3.56 -14.91
N LEU A 124 -8.88 -4.69 -14.74
CA LEU A 124 -10.05 -4.84 -13.91
C LEU A 124 -9.64 -5.73 -12.73
N PHE A 125 -10.02 -5.35 -11.52
CA PHE A 125 -9.70 -6.11 -10.33
C PHE A 125 -10.86 -6.11 -9.34
N TYR A 126 -10.90 -7.18 -8.57
CA TYR A 126 -11.71 -7.31 -7.38
C TYR A 126 -10.79 -7.65 -6.21
N GLU A 127 -11.09 -7.14 -5.02
CA GLU A 127 -10.36 -7.47 -3.81
C GLU A 127 -11.37 -7.71 -2.68
N TRP A 128 -11.25 -8.85 -2.06
CA TRP A 128 -11.92 -9.14 -0.80
C TRP A 128 -10.89 -9.15 0.31
N LYS A 129 -11.20 -8.42 1.39
CA LYS A 129 -10.39 -8.40 2.61
C LYS A 129 -11.26 -8.73 3.80
N ASP A 130 -10.70 -9.53 4.67
CA ASP A 130 -11.24 -9.84 6.00
C ASP A 130 -10.17 -9.48 7.03
N LYS A 131 -10.50 -8.59 7.96
CA LYS A 131 -9.58 -8.10 8.98
C LYS A 131 -10.23 -8.26 10.33
N GLU A 132 -9.47 -8.80 11.28
CA GLU A 132 -9.88 -9.03 12.64
C GLU A 132 -8.84 -8.47 13.60
N ASN A 133 -9.28 -7.66 14.57
CA ASN A 133 -8.47 -7.30 15.71
C ASN A 133 -8.64 -8.38 16.78
N VAL A 134 -7.56 -9.09 17.08
CA VAL A 134 -7.56 -10.17 18.07
C VAL A 134 -7.13 -9.70 19.47
N GLN A 135 -6.98 -8.38 19.64
CA GLN A 135 -6.62 -7.75 20.91
C GLN A 135 -7.53 -6.54 21.17
N GLY A 136 -7.96 -6.34 22.42
CA GLY A 136 -8.84 -5.22 22.80
C GLY A 136 -10.30 -5.45 22.43
N ASP A 137 -10.92 -4.53 21.69
CA ASP A 137 -12.37 -4.49 21.45
C ASP A 137 -12.86 -5.47 20.37
N LEU A 138 -11.96 -6.30 19.82
CA LEU A 138 -12.26 -7.35 18.81
C LEU A 138 -13.01 -6.81 17.58
N GLU A 139 -12.59 -5.65 17.08
CA GLU A 139 -13.17 -5.07 15.87
C GLU A 139 -12.95 -5.97 14.65
N THR A 140 -13.92 -5.97 13.76
CA THR A 140 -13.85 -6.72 12.50
C THR A 140 -14.19 -5.85 11.29
N LEU A 141 -13.57 -6.15 10.15
CA LEU A 141 -13.85 -5.50 8.87
C LEU A 141 -13.91 -6.53 7.76
N GLN A 142 -15.04 -6.59 7.07
CA GLN A 142 -15.16 -7.25 5.78
C GLN A 142 -15.26 -6.20 4.68
N GLN A 143 -14.30 -6.17 3.77
CA GLN A 143 -14.22 -5.19 2.69
C GLN A 143 -14.30 -5.88 1.33
N HIS A 144 -15.17 -5.37 0.48
CA HIS A 144 -15.24 -5.68 -0.94
C HIS A 144 -14.82 -4.45 -1.73
N ARG A 145 -13.87 -4.61 -2.62
CA ARG A 145 -13.40 -3.57 -3.53
C ARG A 145 -13.44 -4.07 -4.95
N ILE A 146 -14.06 -3.31 -5.83
CA ILE A 146 -13.97 -3.51 -7.28
C ILE A 146 -13.39 -2.25 -7.90
N GLY A 147 -12.52 -2.39 -8.88
CA GLY A 147 -11.92 -1.23 -9.49
C GLY A 147 -11.32 -1.51 -10.85
N THR A 148 -10.97 -0.43 -11.50
CA THR A 148 -10.24 -0.42 -12.76
C THR A 148 -8.99 0.44 -12.63
N ALA A 149 -7.93 0.04 -13.27
CA ALA A 149 -6.71 0.83 -13.36
C ALA A 149 -6.23 0.87 -14.81
N PHE A 150 -5.62 1.97 -15.20
CA PHE A 150 -4.96 2.05 -16.49
C PHE A 150 -3.55 2.62 -16.33
N ASN A 151 -2.66 2.14 -17.17
CA ASN A 151 -1.29 2.62 -17.26
C ASN A 151 -0.94 2.79 -18.73
N TRP A 152 -0.46 3.98 -19.07
CA TRP A 152 0.05 4.29 -20.40
C TRP A 152 1.35 5.08 -20.26
N SER A 153 2.44 4.51 -20.73
CA SER A 153 3.75 5.12 -20.66
C SER A 153 4.42 5.06 -22.02
N THR A 154 4.86 6.19 -22.52
CA THR A 154 5.62 6.28 -23.77
C THR A 154 7.05 6.70 -23.42
N SER A 155 8.04 5.95 -23.87
CA SER A 155 9.46 6.23 -23.61
C SER A 155 9.78 7.71 -23.82
N GLN A 156 10.27 8.37 -22.77
CA GLN A 156 10.73 9.75 -22.73
C GLN A 156 9.69 10.84 -23.07
N LYS A 157 8.41 10.51 -23.21
CA LYS A 157 7.37 11.49 -23.54
C LYS A 157 6.42 11.75 -22.40
N PHE A 158 5.69 10.76 -21.97
CA PHE A 158 4.75 10.89 -20.86
C PHE A 158 4.44 9.57 -20.19
N THR A 159 3.93 9.66 -18.97
CA THR A 159 3.30 8.57 -18.22
C THR A 159 1.94 9.04 -17.71
N LEU A 160 0.92 8.25 -17.95
CA LEU A 160 -0.44 8.46 -17.48
C LEU A 160 -0.89 7.22 -16.71
N ASN A 161 -1.18 7.39 -15.42
CA ASN A 161 -1.71 6.34 -14.57
C ASN A 161 -3.02 6.80 -13.98
N GLY A 162 -4.00 5.93 -13.95
CA GLY A 162 -5.27 6.20 -13.28
C GLY A 162 -5.80 4.96 -12.60
N GLU A 163 -6.58 5.19 -11.56
CA GLU A 163 -7.27 4.15 -10.82
C GLU A 163 -8.61 4.69 -10.32
N PHE A 164 -9.64 3.87 -10.45
CA PHE A 164 -10.95 4.12 -9.89
C PHE A 164 -11.38 2.88 -9.10
N SER A 165 -11.86 3.07 -7.87
CA SER A 165 -12.25 1.98 -6.99
C SER A 165 -13.53 2.30 -6.24
N PHE A 166 -14.40 1.31 -6.19
CA PHE A 166 -15.60 1.28 -5.35
C PHE A 166 -15.38 0.29 -4.21
N TYR A 167 -15.72 0.70 -2.99
CA TYR A 167 -15.60 -0.10 -1.78
C TYR A 167 -16.95 -0.28 -1.09
N ASN A 168 -17.14 -1.44 -0.50
CA ASN A 168 -18.21 -1.71 0.45
C ASN A 168 -17.59 -2.31 1.73
N ASN A 169 -17.64 -1.53 2.82
CA ASN A 169 -16.98 -1.82 4.09
C ASN A 169 -18.03 -2.19 5.14
N LYS A 170 -18.08 -3.46 5.55
CA LYS A 170 -18.84 -3.92 6.70
C LYS A 170 -17.92 -3.91 7.92
N PHE A 171 -18.02 -2.89 8.73
CA PHE A 171 -17.20 -2.72 9.93
C PHE A 171 -18.04 -2.93 11.19
N SER A 172 -17.51 -3.69 12.16
CA SER A 172 -18.06 -3.87 13.48
C SER A 172 -17.07 -3.38 14.52
N GLY A 173 -17.51 -2.48 15.40
CA GLY A 173 -16.70 -1.85 16.43
C GLY A 173 -16.90 -0.34 16.47
N ASN A 174 -16.05 0.38 17.21
CA ASN A 174 -16.08 1.83 17.29
C ASN A 174 -15.38 2.46 16.07
N PRO A 175 -16.10 3.11 15.11
CA PRO A 175 -15.49 3.65 13.89
C PRO A 175 -14.56 4.84 14.12
N LEU A 176 -14.53 5.41 15.34
CA LEU A 176 -13.67 6.52 15.71
C LEU A 176 -12.39 6.06 16.44
N SER A 177 -12.20 4.75 16.62
CA SER A 177 -10.99 4.21 17.25
C SER A 177 -9.77 4.32 16.31
N ALA A 178 -8.57 4.34 16.90
CA ALA A 178 -7.33 4.29 16.14
C ALA A 178 -7.23 2.98 15.32
N VAL A 179 -7.75 1.88 15.86
CA VAL A 179 -7.81 0.58 15.21
C VAL A 179 -8.74 0.62 14.00
N ALA A 180 -9.93 1.22 14.14
CA ALA A 180 -10.87 1.41 13.01
C ALA A 180 -10.23 2.19 11.86
N TYR A 181 -9.51 3.28 12.16
CA TYR A 181 -8.80 4.05 11.15
C TYR A 181 -7.76 3.21 10.40
N GLN A 182 -7.03 2.37 11.11
CA GLN A 182 -6.06 1.45 10.52
C GLN A 182 -6.72 0.35 9.68
N MET A 183 -7.81 -0.25 10.19
CA MET A 183 -8.53 -1.32 9.48
C MET A 183 -9.20 -0.79 8.22
N LEU A 184 -9.87 0.36 8.30
CA LEU A 184 -10.58 1.01 7.19
C LEU A 184 -9.64 1.72 6.19
N GLU A 185 -8.33 1.81 6.47
CA GLU A 185 -7.35 2.48 5.60
C GLU A 185 -7.74 3.95 5.29
N GLY A 186 -8.33 4.64 6.29
CA GLY A 186 -8.80 6.02 6.17
C GLY A 186 -10.11 6.20 5.39
N LEU A 187 -10.78 5.11 5.03
CA LEU A 187 -12.14 5.11 4.47
C LEU A 187 -13.19 5.13 5.58
N GLN A 188 -14.45 5.20 5.20
CA GLN A 188 -15.58 5.12 6.13
C GLN A 188 -16.23 3.72 6.08
N PRO A 189 -16.94 3.30 7.14
CA PRO A 189 -17.89 2.19 7.01
C PRO A 189 -18.91 2.47 5.92
N GLY A 190 -19.46 1.43 5.27
CA GLY A 190 -20.39 1.54 4.16
C GLY A 190 -19.70 1.73 2.81
N LYS A 191 -20.35 2.40 1.88
CA LYS A 191 -19.87 2.58 0.51
C LYS A 191 -18.92 3.76 0.40
N ASN A 192 -17.81 3.54 -0.32
CA ASN A 192 -16.83 4.58 -0.62
C ASN A 192 -16.41 4.46 -2.08
N ILE A 193 -16.03 5.59 -2.66
CA ILE A 193 -15.44 5.67 -3.99
C ILE A 193 -14.13 6.44 -3.88
N THR A 194 -13.10 5.96 -4.53
CA THR A 194 -11.82 6.66 -4.65
C THR A 194 -11.37 6.70 -6.10
N TRP A 195 -10.66 7.75 -6.45
CA TRP A 195 -10.02 7.88 -7.75
C TRP A 195 -8.68 8.57 -7.61
N ARG A 196 -7.77 8.21 -8.52
CA ARG A 196 -6.43 8.79 -8.61
C ARG A 196 -6.02 8.89 -10.07
N LEU A 197 -5.42 10.01 -10.42
CA LEU A 197 -4.83 10.28 -11.72
C LEU A 197 -3.43 10.86 -11.51
N LEU A 198 -2.44 10.27 -12.17
CA LEU A 198 -1.07 10.75 -12.21
C LEU A 198 -0.70 10.95 -13.68
N PHE A 199 -0.30 12.16 -14.02
CA PHE A 199 0.22 12.51 -15.33
C PHE A 199 1.61 13.12 -15.19
N GLN A 200 2.59 12.53 -15.86
CA GLN A 200 3.96 13.02 -15.94
C GLN A 200 4.33 13.21 -17.40
N ARG A 201 4.97 14.32 -17.71
CA ARG A 201 5.41 14.62 -19.07
C ARG A 201 6.70 15.42 -19.06
N ASN A 202 7.64 15.03 -19.93
CA ASN A 202 8.80 15.82 -20.27
C ASN A 202 8.36 16.87 -21.30
N LEU A 203 8.28 18.13 -20.89
CA LEU A 203 7.88 19.25 -21.76
C LEU A 203 9.00 19.65 -22.68
N THR A 204 10.22 19.66 -22.16
CA THR A 204 11.47 19.91 -22.92
C THR A 204 12.58 19.01 -22.36
N LYS A 205 13.80 19.11 -22.91
CA LYS A 205 14.98 18.43 -22.36
C LYS A 205 15.32 18.88 -20.93
N TYR A 206 14.83 20.05 -20.54
CA TYR A 206 15.17 20.72 -19.29
C TYR A 206 13.96 20.99 -18.39
N LEU A 207 12.75 20.54 -18.78
CA LEU A 207 11.53 20.84 -18.04
C LEU A 207 10.59 19.63 -18.01
N ASP A 208 10.28 19.16 -16.82
CA ASP A 208 9.30 18.12 -16.55
C ASP A 208 8.08 18.69 -15.82
N ALA A 209 6.91 18.20 -16.17
CA ALA A 209 5.66 18.46 -15.47
C ALA A 209 5.11 17.17 -14.85
N ASN A 210 4.67 17.25 -13.60
CA ASN A 210 4.00 16.19 -12.87
C ASN A 210 2.70 16.74 -12.28
N ILE A 211 1.57 16.10 -12.63
CA ILE A 211 0.25 16.42 -12.12
C ILE A 211 -0.27 15.19 -11.38
N ASN A 212 -0.62 15.37 -10.12
CA ASN A 212 -1.27 14.35 -9.31
C ASN A 212 -2.63 14.87 -8.86
N TYR A 213 -3.69 14.10 -9.12
CA TYR A 213 -5.04 14.40 -8.68
C TYR A 213 -5.67 13.16 -8.09
N GLN A 214 -6.25 13.29 -6.92
CA GLN A 214 -6.96 12.22 -6.24
C GLN A 214 -8.21 12.73 -5.55
N GLY A 215 -9.18 11.87 -5.38
CA GLY A 215 -10.35 12.19 -4.60
C GLY A 215 -10.97 10.97 -3.97
N ARG A 216 -11.83 11.24 -3.01
CA ARG A 216 -12.63 10.23 -2.33
C ARG A 216 -13.99 10.79 -1.94
N THR A 217 -15.00 9.94 -1.96
CA THR A 217 -16.34 10.22 -1.43
C THR A 217 -16.86 9.00 -0.70
N SER A 218 -17.76 9.20 0.25
CA SER A 218 -18.46 8.15 0.97
C SER A 218 -19.92 8.52 1.19
N GLU A 219 -20.73 7.57 1.69
CA GLU A 219 -22.15 7.83 2.02
C GLU A 219 -22.29 8.84 3.17
N THR A 220 -21.30 8.91 4.07
CA THR A 220 -21.39 9.67 5.33
C THR A 220 -20.52 10.91 5.37
N ALA A 221 -19.59 11.09 4.42
CA ALA A 221 -18.68 12.22 4.41
C ALA A 221 -18.67 12.95 3.07
N LYS A 222 -18.40 14.27 3.12
CA LYS A 222 -18.27 15.10 1.93
C LYS A 222 -17.12 14.63 1.04
N THR A 223 -17.30 14.81 -0.26
CA THR A 223 -16.24 14.54 -1.24
C THR A 223 -15.01 15.40 -0.97
N ILE A 224 -13.85 14.77 -0.98
CA ILE A 224 -12.55 15.42 -0.79
C ILE A 224 -11.78 15.28 -2.10
N HIS A 225 -11.25 16.39 -2.57
CA HIS A 225 -10.36 16.46 -3.74
C HIS A 225 -8.99 16.96 -3.29
N THR A 226 -7.94 16.33 -3.78
CA THR A 226 -6.56 16.77 -3.54
C THR A 226 -5.81 16.76 -4.88
N GLY A 227 -5.15 17.86 -5.19
CA GLY A 227 -4.35 17.98 -6.41
C GLY A 227 -3.02 18.64 -6.13
N SER A 228 -2.00 18.26 -6.88
CA SER A 228 -0.70 18.90 -6.89
C SER A 228 -0.14 18.98 -8.31
N ILE A 229 0.53 20.09 -8.60
CA ILE A 229 1.26 20.30 -9.84
C ILE A 229 2.69 20.63 -9.46
N GLN A 230 3.64 19.91 -10.04
CA GLN A 230 5.07 20.15 -9.86
C GLN A 230 5.72 20.34 -11.22
N LEU A 231 6.45 21.43 -11.36
CA LEU A 231 7.35 21.69 -12.48
C LEU A 231 8.79 21.57 -11.98
N ARG A 232 9.60 20.78 -12.69
CA ARG A 232 11.02 20.59 -12.37
C ARG A 232 11.86 21.05 -13.56
N ALA A 233 12.69 22.05 -13.33
CA ALA A 233 13.67 22.53 -14.30
C ALA A 233 15.06 21.96 -13.97
N PHE A 234 15.82 21.60 -15.02
CA PHE A 234 17.20 21.12 -14.94
C PHE A 234 18.08 22.15 -15.68
N PHE A 235 19.12 22.62 -15.03
CA PHE A 235 20.07 23.61 -15.56
C PHE A 235 21.45 22.98 -15.77
#